data_63b073f8a19fa2ab27f25fa5b95ae4ae
#
_entry.id   63b073f8a19fa2ab27f25fa5b95ae4ae
#
_cell.length_a   1.000
_cell.length_b   1.000
_cell.length_c   1.000
_cell.angle_alpha   90.00
_cell.angle_beta   90.00
_cell.angle_gamma   90.00
#
_symmetry.space_group_name_H-M   'P 1'
#
loop_
_entity.id
_entity.type
_entity.pdbx_description
1 polymer ?
#
loop_
_entity_poly.entity_id
_entity_poly.type
_entity_poly.pdbx_seq_one_letter_code
_entity_poly.pdbx_strand_id
1 'polypeptide(L)'
;MEKQYRVLLYYQYVPIEDPETFTAEHLAFCKELGLLGRILVSAEGLNGTVSGTIEQTDKYMQALKEDPRFASMPIKIDEADDHAFKKMHVRHRNELVNLSLEDDVNPLELTGKHLSPVEFYEQMQSPDTVVIDARNDYEFDVGHFRGAVRPDIETFRELPEWIRDNKEILEGKKILTYCTGGVRCEKFSGWLKREGFEDVSQLDGGIVTYGKDPEVQGKLWDGQCYVFDNRLTVPVNQTEHVVVGKDFFTGEPCERYVNCANPACNRKMIATEESEHKYMRSCSHECRTSERNLYVKQHNLSEEEVQERLAVIEKEQAISQG
;
A
#
# COMPACT_ATOMS: atom_id res chain seq x y z
N MET A 1 0.53 -4.19 -27.90
CA MET A 1 1.82 -3.47 -27.95
C MET A 1 2.64 -3.92 -26.75
N GLU A 2 3.93 -4.18 -26.90
CA GLU A 2 4.79 -4.50 -25.77
C GLU A 2 4.88 -3.28 -24.85
N LYS A 3 4.72 -3.51 -23.56
CA LYS A 3 4.86 -2.47 -22.55
C LYS A 3 6.32 -2.02 -22.50
N GLN A 4 6.55 -0.70 -22.53
CA GLN A 4 7.89 -0.13 -22.61
C GLN A 4 8.41 0.40 -21.28
N TYR A 5 7.56 0.42 -20.26
CA TYR A 5 7.90 0.88 -18.92
C TYR A 5 7.83 -0.24 -17.91
N ARG A 6 8.57 -0.08 -16.82
CA ARG A 6 8.52 -0.96 -15.66
C ARG A 6 8.33 -0.16 -14.38
N VAL A 7 7.70 -0.81 -13.41
CA VAL A 7 7.67 -0.37 -12.01
C VAL A 7 8.45 -1.38 -11.20
N LEU A 8 9.46 -0.90 -10.49
CA LEU A 8 10.29 -1.71 -9.61
C LEU A 8 9.87 -1.47 -8.16
N LEU A 9 9.60 -2.54 -7.41
CA LEU A 9 9.33 -2.49 -5.97
C LEU A 9 10.38 -3.33 -5.25
N TYR A 10 11.07 -2.74 -4.29
CA TYR A 10 12.16 -3.38 -3.57
C TYR A 10 12.35 -2.79 -2.18
N TYR A 11 12.96 -3.55 -1.30
CA TYR A 11 13.51 -3.09 -0.02
C TYR A 11 14.68 -3.98 0.40
N GLN A 12 15.56 -3.42 1.22
CA GLN A 12 16.62 -4.16 1.88
C GLN A 12 16.91 -3.52 3.23
N TYR A 13 16.81 -4.31 4.29
CA TYR A 13 17.37 -3.95 5.58
C TYR A 13 18.87 -4.26 5.54
N VAL A 14 19.67 -3.22 5.68
CA VAL A 14 21.14 -3.29 5.66
C VAL A 14 21.68 -2.00 6.23
N PRO A 15 22.75 -2.00 7.06
CA PRO A 15 23.29 -0.77 7.62
C PRO A 15 23.77 0.19 6.53
N ILE A 16 23.34 1.45 6.62
CA ILE A 16 23.81 2.57 5.80
C ILE A 16 24.44 3.59 6.76
N GLU A 17 25.76 3.73 6.73
CA GLU A 17 26.53 4.55 7.69
C GLU A 17 26.19 6.04 7.59
N ASP A 18 26.08 6.57 6.36
CA ASP A 18 25.70 7.98 6.10
C ASP A 18 24.44 8.03 5.21
N PRO A 19 23.24 7.89 5.81
CA PRO A 19 22.00 7.86 5.05
C PRO A 19 21.64 9.22 4.42
N GLU A 20 22.16 10.34 4.94
CA GLU A 20 21.89 11.66 4.37
C GLU A 20 22.67 11.87 3.08
N THR A 21 23.97 11.62 3.09
CA THR A 21 24.80 11.67 1.87
C THR A 21 24.31 10.67 0.84
N PHE A 22 24.06 9.43 1.25
CA PHE A 22 23.51 8.41 0.34
C PHE A 22 22.19 8.86 -0.29
N THR A 23 21.29 9.49 0.47
CA THR A 23 20.01 10.02 -0.05
C THR A 23 20.24 11.05 -1.15
N ALA A 24 21.18 11.96 -0.98
CA ALA A 24 21.48 13.02 -1.95
C ALA A 24 22.09 12.44 -3.24
N GLU A 25 23.06 11.55 -3.11
CA GLU A 25 23.72 10.89 -4.23
C GLU A 25 22.74 9.99 -5.00
N HIS A 26 21.94 9.21 -4.30
CA HIS A 26 20.95 8.33 -4.90
C HIS A 26 19.85 9.10 -5.64
N LEU A 27 19.43 10.28 -5.11
CA LEU A 27 18.49 11.16 -5.82
C LEU A 27 19.10 11.70 -7.11
N ALA A 28 20.37 12.12 -7.09
CA ALA A 28 21.07 12.60 -8.27
C ALA A 28 21.16 11.50 -9.33
N PHE A 29 21.56 10.30 -8.93
CA PHE A 29 21.65 9.13 -9.79
C PHE A 29 20.30 8.75 -10.42
N CYS A 30 19.21 8.67 -9.63
CA CYS A 30 17.88 8.38 -10.17
C CYS A 30 17.41 9.44 -11.18
N LYS A 31 17.74 10.72 -10.95
CA LYS A 31 17.41 11.80 -11.88
C LYS A 31 18.21 11.73 -13.18
N GLU A 32 19.49 11.39 -13.10
CA GLU A 32 20.35 11.19 -14.26
C GLU A 32 19.84 10.08 -15.16
N LEU A 33 19.36 8.97 -14.56
CA LEU A 33 18.72 7.87 -15.28
C LEU A 33 17.33 8.23 -15.83
N GLY A 34 16.72 9.34 -15.40
CA GLY A 34 15.35 9.70 -15.79
C GLY A 34 14.26 8.91 -15.08
N LEU A 35 14.56 8.27 -13.94
CA LEU A 35 13.58 7.53 -13.14
C LEU A 35 12.64 8.46 -12.41
N LEU A 36 11.39 8.01 -12.23
CA LEU A 36 10.40 8.63 -11.35
C LEU A 36 10.01 7.66 -10.24
N GLY A 37 9.71 8.17 -9.04
CA GLY A 37 9.39 7.26 -7.93
C GLY A 37 9.53 7.85 -6.56
N ARG A 38 9.44 6.96 -5.57
CA ARG A 38 9.64 7.28 -4.15
C ARG A 38 10.57 6.27 -3.52
N ILE A 39 11.64 6.76 -2.91
CA ILE A 39 12.60 5.95 -2.18
C ILE A 39 12.76 6.52 -0.79
N LEU A 40 12.72 5.68 0.22
CA LEU A 40 13.08 5.98 1.60
C LEU A 40 14.42 5.38 1.91
N VAL A 41 15.27 6.16 2.55
CA VAL A 41 16.59 5.76 3.02
C VAL A 41 16.64 6.03 4.52
N SER A 42 17.14 5.08 5.27
CA SER A 42 17.45 5.25 6.69
C SER A 42 18.77 4.56 7.04
N ALA A 43 19.24 4.73 8.27
CA ALA A 43 20.41 3.97 8.76
C ALA A 43 20.18 2.45 8.72
N GLU A 44 18.92 2.00 8.70
CA GLU A 44 18.56 0.57 8.65
C GLU A 44 18.35 0.03 7.23
N GLY A 45 18.45 0.86 6.17
CA GLY A 45 18.37 0.35 4.80
C GLY A 45 17.69 1.24 3.77
N LEU A 46 17.15 0.58 2.75
CA LEU A 46 16.53 1.17 1.56
C LEU A 46 15.16 0.56 1.30
N ASN A 47 14.16 1.40 1.00
CA ASN A 47 12.83 0.96 0.58
C ASN A 47 12.32 1.86 -0.56
N GLY A 48 12.00 1.28 -1.72
CA GLY A 48 11.68 2.06 -2.89
C GLY A 48 10.67 1.45 -3.84
N THR A 49 9.97 2.37 -4.54
CA THR A 49 9.22 2.06 -5.75
C THR A 49 9.60 3.09 -6.79
N VAL A 50 10.10 2.65 -7.94
CA VAL A 50 10.49 3.52 -9.05
C VAL A 50 9.90 3.03 -10.37
N SER A 51 9.69 3.95 -11.29
CA SER A 51 9.28 3.63 -12.66
C SER A 51 10.18 4.30 -13.69
N GLY A 52 10.38 3.62 -14.81
CA GLY A 52 11.16 4.09 -15.94
C GLY A 52 10.98 3.19 -17.14
N THR A 53 11.60 3.56 -18.26
CA THR A 53 11.69 2.66 -19.41
C THR A 53 12.47 1.38 -19.05
N ILE A 54 12.33 0.36 -19.87
CA ILE A 54 13.08 -0.90 -19.68
C ILE A 54 14.58 -0.62 -19.56
N GLU A 55 15.15 0.21 -20.45
CA GLU A 55 16.57 0.56 -20.41
C GLU A 55 16.99 1.29 -19.13
N GLN A 56 16.18 2.27 -18.68
CA GLN A 56 16.46 3.02 -17.46
C GLN A 56 16.44 2.11 -16.21
N THR A 57 15.44 1.23 -16.14
CA THR A 57 15.28 0.28 -15.03
C THR A 57 16.36 -0.81 -15.04
N ASP A 58 16.81 -1.26 -16.20
CA ASP A 58 17.92 -2.22 -16.31
C ASP A 58 19.23 -1.61 -15.79
N LYS A 59 19.54 -0.35 -16.18
CA LYS A 59 20.71 0.37 -15.66
C LYS A 59 20.64 0.57 -14.15
N TYR A 60 19.46 0.88 -13.62
CA TYR A 60 19.26 1.04 -12.19
C TYR A 60 19.46 -0.27 -11.43
N MET A 61 18.84 -1.36 -11.89
CA MET A 61 19.02 -2.69 -11.29
C MET A 61 20.48 -3.16 -11.33
N GLN A 62 21.17 -2.86 -12.42
CA GLN A 62 22.59 -3.19 -12.54
C GLN A 62 23.44 -2.44 -11.50
N ALA A 63 23.21 -1.15 -11.32
CA ALA A 63 23.93 -0.36 -10.32
C ALA A 63 23.64 -0.82 -8.88
N LEU A 64 22.39 -1.20 -8.56
CA LEU A 64 22.07 -1.80 -7.27
C LEU A 64 22.78 -3.13 -7.05
N LYS A 65 22.94 -3.93 -8.11
CA LYS A 65 23.62 -5.23 -8.05
C LYS A 65 25.12 -5.11 -7.85
N GLU A 66 25.71 -4.00 -8.28
CA GLU A 66 27.13 -3.68 -8.12
C GLU A 66 27.45 -3.17 -6.70
N ASP A 67 26.47 -2.65 -5.96
CA ASP A 67 26.62 -2.27 -4.56
C ASP A 67 26.47 -3.52 -3.66
N PRO A 68 27.52 -3.91 -2.89
CA PRO A 68 27.46 -5.11 -2.06
C PRO A 68 26.30 -5.12 -1.05
N ARG A 69 25.83 -3.94 -0.63
CA ARG A 69 24.70 -3.80 0.30
C ARG A 69 23.39 -4.27 -0.32
N PHE A 70 23.24 -4.12 -1.64
CA PHE A 70 22.00 -4.38 -2.36
C PHE A 70 22.09 -5.50 -3.39
N ALA A 71 23.26 -6.13 -3.53
CA ALA A 71 23.54 -7.15 -4.56
C ALA A 71 22.56 -8.33 -4.52
N SER A 72 22.06 -8.70 -3.34
CA SER A 72 21.10 -9.80 -3.14
C SER A 72 19.66 -9.32 -2.96
N MET A 73 19.40 -8.01 -3.06
CA MET A 73 18.08 -7.45 -2.85
C MET A 73 17.06 -7.95 -3.91
N PRO A 74 15.96 -8.58 -3.51
CA PRO A 74 14.92 -9.00 -4.44
C PRO A 74 14.17 -7.78 -4.99
N ILE A 75 14.15 -7.64 -6.32
CA ILE A 75 13.44 -6.58 -7.02
C ILE A 75 12.23 -7.18 -7.72
N LYS A 76 11.04 -6.72 -7.35
CA LYS A 76 9.78 -7.10 -7.98
C LYS A 76 9.49 -6.16 -9.15
N ILE A 77 9.18 -6.72 -10.31
CA ILE A 77 9.02 -5.98 -11.56
C ILE A 77 7.59 -6.09 -12.05
N ASP A 78 6.93 -4.96 -12.26
CA ASP A 78 5.67 -4.85 -13.00
C ASP A 78 5.92 -4.17 -14.33
N GLU A 79 5.25 -4.63 -15.39
CA GLU A 79 5.20 -3.94 -16.66
C GLU A 79 4.14 -2.84 -16.62
N ALA A 80 4.43 -1.69 -17.25
CA ALA A 80 3.56 -0.54 -17.31
C ALA A 80 3.54 0.09 -18.71
N ASP A 81 2.47 0.83 -19.00
CA ASP A 81 2.33 1.53 -20.29
C ASP A 81 3.00 2.92 -20.27
N ASP A 82 3.20 3.48 -19.06
CA ASP A 82 3.82 4.79 -18.82
C ASP A 82 4.41 4.82 -17.39
N HIS A 83 5.03 5.95 -17.02
CA HIS A 83 5.50 6.19 -15.67
C HIS A 83 4.39 6.10 -14.63
N ALA A 84 4.62 5.32 -13.58
CA ALA A 84 3.71 5.22 -12.44
C ALA A 84 3.80 6.41 -11.46
N PHE A 85 4.73 7.34 -11.67
CA PHE A 85 4.95 8.51 -10.81
C PHE A 85 5.13 9.77 -11.64
N LYS A 86 4.84 10.94 -11.04
CA LYS A 86 5.02 12.26 -11.66
C LYS A 86 6.37 12.92 -11.34
N LYS A 87 7.02 12.48 -10.26
CA LYS A 87 8.28 13.07 -9.75
C LYS A 87 9.15 12.00 -9.11
N MET A 88 10.47 12.25 -9.08
CA MET A 88 11.42 11.45 -8.30
C MET A 88 11.62 12.08 -6.92
N HIS A 89 11.45 11.25 -5.87
CA HIS A 89 11.72 11.61 -4.49
C HIS A 89 12.58 10.53 -3.84
N VAL A 90 13.74 10.91 -3.32
CA VAL A 90 14.51 10.11 -2.37
C VAL A 90 14.55 10.90 -1.07
N ARG A 91 14.18 10.28 0.04
CA ARG A 91 14.05 10.97 1.34
C ARG A 91 14.71 10.17 2.45
N HIS A 92 15.55 10.84 3.21
CA HIS A 92 16.03 10.32 4.49
C HIS A 92 14.87 10.26 5.50
N ARG A 93 14.80 9.17 6.26
CA ARG A 93 13.85 8.91 7.36
C ARG A 93 14.57 8.19 8.49
N ASN A 94 14.06 8.32 9.69
CA ASN A 94 14.60 7.58 10.85
C ASN A 94 14.34 6.07 10.70
N GLU A 95 13.19 5.70 10.12
CA GLU A 95 12.78 4.32 9.87
C GLU A 95 12.38 4.13 8.40
N LEU A 96 12.60 2.91 7.86
CA LEU A 96 12.10 2.52 6.54
C LEU A 96 10.58 2.35 6.51
N VAL A 97 10.00 1.92 7.63
CA VAL A 97 8.58 1.81 7.88
C VAL A 97 8.28 2.37 9.26
N ASN A 98 7.31 3.24 9.36
CA ASN A 98 7.03 3.99 10.56
C ASN A 98 6.21 3.16 11.57
N LEU A 99 6.87 2.26 12.30
CA LEU A 99 6.26 1.52 13.41
C LEU A 99 6.33 2.32 14.71
N SER A 100 7.28 3.25 14.84
CA SER A 100 7.41 4.24 15.90
C SER A 100 7.45 3.66 17.32
N LEU A 101 8.15 2.56 17.51
CA LEU A 101 8.35 1.97 18.82
C LEU A 101 9.40 2.76 19.61
N GLU A 102 9.23 2.88 20.94
CA GLU A 102 10.26 3.47 21.82
C GLU A 102 11.56 2.64 21.79
N ASP A 103 11.40 1.30 21.81
CA ASP A 103 12.47 0.33 21.59
C ASP A 103 12.23 -0.36 20.27
N ASP A 104 12.94 0.05 19.23
CA ASP A 104 12.70 -0.43 17.86
C ASP A 104 13.15 -1.89 17.69
N VAL A 105 12.65 -2.54 16.65
CA VAL A 105 13.00 -3.90 16.27
C VAL A 105 13.98 -3.87 15.10
N ASN A 106 15.12 -4.50 15.26
CA ASN A 106 16.04 -4.73 14.16
C ASN A 106 15.66 -6.01 13.41
N PRO A 107 15.14 -5.93 12.18
CA PRO A 107 14.73 -7.10 11.42
C PRO A 107 15.88 -8.06 11.06
N LEU A 108 17.13 -7.58 11.08
CA LEU A 108 18.31 -8.42 10.86
C LEU A 108 18.58 -9.38 12.03
N GLU A 109 18.04 -9.07 13.22
CA GLU A 109 18.23 -9.88 14.44
C GLU A 109 16.95 -10.65 14.80
N LEU A 110 15.78 -10.03 14.59
CA LEU A 110 14.50 -10.62 14.96
C LEU A 110 13.42 -10.30 13.93
N THR A 111 12.98 -11.33 13.23
CA THR A 111 11.83 -11.28 12.31
C THR A 111 11.06 -12.60 12.33
N GLY A 112 9.84 -12.62 11.79
CA GLY A 112 9.06 -13.85 11.64
C GLY A 112 9.60 -14.76 10.54
N LYS A 113 9.20 -16.03 10.57
CA LYS A 113 9.58 -16.97 9.50
C LYS A 113 8.97 -16.51 8.18
N HIS A 114 9.80 -16.40 7.14
CA HIS A 114 9.32 -16.14 5.78
C HIS A 114 8.69 -17.41 5.20
N LEU A 115 7.48 -17.27 4.69
CA LEU A 115 6.75 -18.33 4.00
C LEU A 115 6.65 -17.99 2.52
N SER A 116 6.97 -18.95 1.67
CA SER A 116 6.69 -18.83 0.25
C SER A 116 5.19 -18.62 0.00
N PRO A 117 4.77 -18.09 -1.16
CA PRO A 117 3.36 -17.98 -1.52
C PRO A 117 2.56 -19.28 -1.32
N VAL A 118 3.13 -20.42 -1.69
CA VAL A 118 2.51 -21.73 -1.54
C VAL A 118 2.33 -22.11 -0.07
N GLU A 119 3.41 -22.01 0.74
CA GLU A 119 3.33 -22.29 2.17
C GLU A 119 2.35 -21.37 2.89
N PHE A 120 2.30 -20.09 2.50
CA PHE A 120 1.35 -19.12 3.07
C PHE A 120 -0.09 -19.49 2.72
N TYR A 121 -0.36 -19.83 1.44
CA TYR A 121 -1.66 -20.30 0.97
C TYR A 121 -2.15 -21.55 1.70
N GLU A 122 -1.27 -22.52 1.93
CA GLU A 122 -1.60 -23.73 2.67
C GLU A 122 -1.91 -23.45 4.14
N GLN A 123 -1.06 -22.64 4.79
CA GLN A 123 -1.18 -22.40 6.23
C GLN A 123 -2.35 -21.49 6.60
N MET A 124 -2.72 -20.53 5.73
CA MET A 124 -3.86 -19.63 5.99
C MET A 124 -5.21 -20.35 6.05
N GLN A 125 -5.29 -21.57 5.53
CA GLN A 125 -6.52 -22.37 5.52
C GLN A 125 -6.71 -23.22 6.79
N SER A 126 -5.71 -23.23 7.69
CA SER A 126 -5.81 -23.97 8.95
C SER A 126 -6.71 -23.22 9.95
N PRO A 127 -7.60 -23.91 10.67
CA PRO A 127 -8.49 -23.29 11.67
C PRO A 127 -7.74 -22.70 12.88
N ASP A 128 -6.49 -23.17 13.10
CA ASP A 128 -5.63 -22.67 14.18
C ASP A 128 -4.74 -21.51 13.75
N THR A 129 -4.93 -21.01 12.55
CA THR A 129 -4.20 -19.88 12.00
C THR A 129 -5.04 -18.61 12.02
N VAL A 130 -4.42 -17.50 12.38
CA VAL A 130 -4.95 -16.15 12.20
C VAL A 130 -4.07 -15.39 11.20
N VAL A 131 -4.71 -14.77 10.22
CA VAL A 131 -4.02 -13.96 9.22
C VAL A 131 -4.28 -12.49 9.53
N ILE A 132 -3.23 -11.70 9.75
CA ILE A 132 -3.33 -10.27 10.08
C ILE A 132 -2.81 -9.45 8.92
N ASP A 133 -3.62 -8.51 8.46
CA ASP A 133 -3.17 -7.49 7.52
C ASP A 133 -2.36 -6.42 8.26
N ALA A 134 -1.07 -6.30 7.95
CA ALA A 134 -0.21 -5.25 8.52
C ALA A 134 -0.28 -3.93 7.74
N ARG A 135 -1.29 -3.75 6.90
CA ARG A 135 -1.54 -2.52 6.16
C ARG A 135 -2.56 -1.65 6.89
N ASN A 136 -2.74 -0.45 6.39
CA ASN A 136 -3.76 0.46 6.89
C ASN A 136 -5.17 0.02 6.45
N ASP A 137 -6.19 0.45 7.16
CA ASP A 137 -7.60 0.11 6.94
C ASP A 137 -8.06 0.35 5.50
N TYR A 138 -7.73 1.50 4.91
CA TYR A 138 -8.09 1.84 3.53
C TYR A 138 -7.42 0.94 2.46
N GLU A 139 -6.29 0.29 2.79
CA GLU A 139 -5.65 -0.70 1.93
C GLU A 139 -6.40 -2.04 2.02
N PHE A 140 -6.85 -2.41 3.22
CA PHE A 140 -7.68 -3.59 3.46
C PHE A 140 -9.03 -3.48 2.76
N ASP A 141 -9.69 -2.34 2.87
CA ASP A 141 -11.05 -2.11 2.37
C ASP A 141 -11.17 -2.24 0.84
N VAL A 142 -10.07 -2.11 0.10
CA VAL A 142 -10.03 -2.29 -1.35
C VAL A 142 -9.69 -3.71 -1.78
N GLY A 143 -9.05 -4.48 -0.90
CA GLY A 143 -8.75 -5.88 -1.13
C GLY A 143 -7.88 -6.48 -0.05
N HIS A 144 -8.13 -7.75 0.29
CA HIS A 144 -7.48 -8.48 1.38
C HIS A 144 -7.56 -9.99 1.17
N PHE A 145 -6.80 -10.75 1.92
CA PHE A 145 -6.98 -12.20 1.97
C PHE A 145 -8.29 -12.55 2.66
N ARG A 146 -9.02 -13.48 2.06
CA ARG A 146 -10.30 -14.01 2.58
C ARG A 146 -10.12 -14.51 4.01
N GLY A 147 -10.90 -13.95 4.94
CA GLY A 147 -10.83 -14.28 6.34
C GLY A 147 -9.68 -13.63 7.14
N ALA A 148 -8.90 -12.74 6.52
CA ALA A 148 -7.90 -11.98 7.24
C ALA A 148 -8.53 -10.99 8.25
N VAL A 149 -7.84 -10.79 9.34
CA VAL A 149 -8.20 -9.79 10.34
C VAL A 149 -7.85 -8.39 9.81
N ARG A 150 -8.81 -7.49 9.90
CA ARG A 150 -8.67 -6.07 9.60
C ARG A 150 -8.37 -5.30 10.88
N PRO A 151 -7.14 -4.85 11.13
CA PRO A 151 -6.90 -3.88 12.19
C PRO A 151 -7.57 -2.53 11.83
N ASP A 152 -8.24 -1.93 12.82
CA ASP A 152 -8.87 -0.62 12.64
C ASP A 152 -7.84 0.48 12.91
N ILE A 153 -6.96 0.69 11.95
CA ILE A 153 -5.81 1.59 12.02
C ILE A 153 -5.73 2.46 10.76
N GLU A 154 -5.59 3.76 10.93
CA GLU A 154 -5.33 4.68 9.82
C GLU A 154 -3.86 4.66 9.38
N THR A 155 -2.96 4.35 10.31
CA THR A 155 -1.51 4.31 10.07
C THR A 155 -0.85 3.12 10.75
N PHE A 156 0.19 2.58 10.11
CA PHE A 156 0.94 1.40 10.57
C PHE A 156 1.48 1.52 12.01
N ARG A 157 1.78 2.72 12.50
CA ARG A 157 2.26 2.96 13.87
C ARG A 157 1.22 2.67 14.96
N GLU A 158 -0.06 2.58 14.61
CA GLU A 158 -1.15 2.27 15.54
C GLU A 158 -1.31 0.75 15.74
N LEU A 159 -0.71 -0.05 14.86
CA LEU A 159 -0.85 -1.50 14.86
C LEU A 159 -0.38 -2.17 16.17
N PRO A 160 0.73 -1.78 16.82
CA PRO A 160 1.13 -2.35 18.10
C PRO A 160 0.11 -2.16 19.20
N GLU A 161 -0.50 -0.97 19.32
CA GLU A 161 -1.54 -0.69 20.33
C GLU A 161 -2.79 -1.50 20.02
N TRP A 162 -3.24 -1.50 18.77
CA TRP A 162 -4.38 -2.30 18.34
C TRP A 162 -4.21 -3.80 18.67
N ILE A 163 -3.02 -4.37 18.45
CA ILE A 163 -2.71 -5.77 18.79
C ILE A 163 -2.81 -6.01 20.30
N ARG A 164 -2.31 -5.09 21.14
CA ARG A 164 -2.39 -5.23 22.61
C ARG A 164 -3.83 -5.22 23.10
N ASP A 165 -4.67 -4.36 22.49
CA ASP A 165 -6.10 -4.24 22.82
C ASP A 165 -6.94 -5.43 22.32
N ASN A 166 -6.44 -6.20 21.34
CA ASN A 166 -7.12 -7.33 20.73
C ASN A 166 -6.32 -8.64 20.87
N LYS A 167 -5.52 -8.75 21.92
CA LYS A 167 -4.58 -9.87 22.10
C LYS A 167 -5.24 -11.25 22.09
N GLU A 168 -6.46 -11.35 22.60
CA GLU A 168 -7.23 -12.60 22.70
C GLU A 168 -7.49 -13.28 21.35
N ILE A 169 -7.54 -12.53 20.24
CA ILE A 169 -7.73 -13.13 18.91
C ILE A 169 -6.49 -13.89 18.42
N LEU A 170 -5.34 -13.65 19.05
CA LEU A 170 -4.03 -14.22 18.67
C LEU A 170 -3.57 -15.32 19.60
N GLU A 171 -4.11 -15.39 20.82
CA GLU A 171 -3.66 -16.33 21.85
C GLU A 171 -3.83 -17.79 21.42
N GLY A 172 -2.73 -18.55 21.49
CA GLY A 172 -2.71 -19.96 21.11
C GLY A 172 -2.83 -20.23 19.61
N LYS A 173 -2.74 -19.21 18.76
CA LYS A 173 -2.83 -19.32 17.32
C LYS A 173 -1.47 -19.20 16.64
N LYS A 174 -1.35 -19.82 15.47
CA LYS A 174 -0.33 -19.48 14.48
C LYS A 174 -0.68 -18.13 13.87
N ILE A 175 0.26 -17.20 13.88
CA ILE A 175 0.06 -15.86 13.33
C ILE A 175 0.75 -15.75 11.97
N LEU A 176 -0.03 -15.45 10.93
CA LEU A 176 0.48 -15.09 9.63
C LEU A 176 0.26 -13.60 9.40
N THR A 177 1.27 -12.91 8.92
CA THR A 177 1.14 -11.49 8.58
C THR A 177 1.59 -11.20 7.15
N TYR A 178 1.00 -10.18 6.56
CA TYR A 178 1.33 -9.76 5.21
C TYR A 178 1.21 -8.24 5.04
N CYS A 179 1.90 -7.71 4.03
CA CYS A 179 1.68 -6.37 3.51
C CYS A 179 1.92 -6.34 1.99
N THR A 180 1.90 -5.19 1.36
CA THR A 180 2.03 -5.06 -0.10
C THR A 180 3.30 -5.70 -0.64
N GLY A 181 4.46 -5.35 -0.08
CA GLY A 181 5.78 -5.80 -0.58
C GLY A 181 6.63 -6.60 0.42
N GLY A 182 6.20 -6.74 1.67
CA GLY A 182 6.93 -7.46 2.74
C GLY A 182 7.58 -6.55 3.79
N VAL A 183 7.97 -5.35 3.44
CA VAL A 183 8.82 -4.46 4.27
C VAL A 183 8.25 -4.13 5.66
N ARG A 184 6.93 -3.92 5.80
CA ARG A 184 6.28 -3.67 7.11
C ARG A 184 6.30 -4.90 7.98
N CYS A 185 6.13 -6.08 7.37
CA CYS A 185 6.09 -7.35 8.09
C CYS A 185 7.43 -7.71 8.73
N GLU A 186 8.56 -7.27 8.18
CA GLU A 186 9.87 -7.52 8.77
C GLU A 186 9.95 -7.00 10.21
N LYS A 187 9.54 -5.74 10.44
CA LYS A 187 9.50 -5.18 11.79
C LYS A 187 8.32 -5.72 12.60
N PHE A 188 7.13 -5.81 12.01
CA PHE A 188 5.93 -6.19 12.73
C PHE A 188 5.99 -7.64 13.26
N SER A 189 6.44 -8.57 12.46
CA SER A 189 6.58 -9.98 12.90
C SER A 189 7.65 -10.15 13.98
N GLY A 190 8.76 -9.40 13.88
CA GLY A 190 9.77 -9.35 14.92
C GLY A 190 9.22 -8.77 16.23
N TRP A 191 8.45 -7.70 16.15
CA TRP A 191 7.77 -7.11 17.30
C TRP A 191 6.78 -8.09 17.95
N LEU A 192 5.95 -8.80 17.18
CA LEU A 192 5.07 -9.83 17.71
C LEU A 192 5.83 -10.91 18.50
N LYS A 193 6.97 -11.36 17.96
CA LYS A 193 7.83 -12.35 18.68
C LYS A 193 8.38 -11.77 19.98
N ARG A 194 8.75 -10.51 20.01
CA ARG A 194 9.20 -9.82 21.23
C ARG A 194 8.07 -9.67 22.28
N GLU A 195 6.81 -9.49 21.84
CA GLU A 195 5.63 -9.44 22.71
C GLU A 195 5.22 -10.86 23.23
N GLY A 196 5.97 -11.91 22.85
CA GLY A 196 5.78 -13.28 23.37
C GLY A 196 4.93 -14.18 22.49
N PHE A 197 4.59 -13.80 21.27
CA PHE A 197 3.98 -14.70 20.29
C PHE A 197 5.06 -15.58 19.63
N GLU A 198 4.96 -16.89 19.82
CA GLU A 198 6.02 -17.83 19.40
C GLU A 198 5.92 -18.20 17.90
N ASP A 199 4.72 -18.54 17.43
CA ASP A 199 4.49 -19.01 16.05
C ASP A 199 4.05 -17.86 15.14
N VAL A 200 5.02 -17.04 14.73
CA VAL A 200 4.82 -15.89 13.86
C VAL A 200 5.55 -16.08 12.54
N SER A 201 4.80 -15.99 11.45
CA SER A 201 5.32 -16.06 10.08
C SER A 201 4.81 -14.91 9.22
N GLN A 202 5.50 -14.64 8.14
CA GLN A 202 5.15 -13.56 7.20
C GLN A 202 5.21 -14.05 5.76
N LEU A 203 4.39 -13.43 4.89
CA LEU A 203 4.40 -13.70 3.46
C LEU A 203 5.66 -13.13 2.82
N ASP A 204 6.52 -14.00 2.30
CA ASP A 204 7.75 -13.59 1.61
C ASP A 204 7.42 -12.78 0.35
N GLY A 205 8.02 -11.59 0.28
CA GLY A 205 7.80 -10.66 -0.83
C GLY A 205 6.41 -10.02 -0.89
N GLY A 206 5.51 -10.34 0.05
CA GLY A 206 4.18 -9.75 0.20
C GLY A 206 3.20 -10.08 -0.92
N ILE A 207 2.08 -9.34 -0.95
CA ILE A 207 0.97 -9.53 -1.90
C ILE A 207 1.45 -9.52 -3.36
N VAL A 208 2.38 -8.63 -3.70
CA VAL A 208 2.89 -8.48 -5.08
C VAL A 208 3.58 -9.76 -5.55
N THR A 209 4.32 -10.45 -4.68
CA THR A 209 4.93 -11.74 -5.01
C THR A 209 3.88 -12.85 -5.06
N TYR A 210 2.93 -12.86 -4.12
CA TYR A 210 1.85 -13.84 -4.05
C TYR A 210 0.98 -13.86 -5.30
N GLY A 211 0.60 -12.68 -5.81
CA GLY A 211 -0.22 -12.58 -7.02
C GLY A 211 0.50 -13.05 -8.30
N LYS A 212 1.83 -13.04 -8.31
CA LYS A 212 2.65 -13.45 -9.47
C LYS A 212 3.13 -14.90 -9.40
N ASP A 213 2.96 -15.54 -8.26
CA ASP A 213 3.37 -16.93 -8.12
C ASP A 213 2.55 -17.84 -9.05
N PRO A 214 3.18 -18.67 -9.88
CA PRO A 214 2.49 -19.46 -10.91
C PRO A 214 1.59 -20.56 -10.34
N GLU A 215 1.78 -20.98 -9.10
CA GLU A 215 1.03 -22.04 -8.46
C GLU A 215 -0.19 -21.49 -7.69
N VAL A 216 0.01 -20.45 -6.87
CA VAL A 216 -1.08 -19.86 -6.12
C VAL A 216 -1.89 -18.84 -6.92
N GLN A 217 -1.27 -18.09 -7.83
CA GLN A 217 -1.94 -17.16 -8.74
C GLN A 217 -2.89 -16.17 -8.03
N GLY A 218 -2.56 -15.76 -6.80
CA GLY A 218 -3.37 -14.86 -6.01
C GLY A 218 -4.66 -15.47 -5.43
N LYS A 219 -4.83 -16.80 -5.41
CA LYS A 219 -6.01 -17.48 -4.82
C LYS A 219 -6.27 -17.00 -3.39
N LEU A 220 -7.54 -16.92 -3.00
CA LEU A 220 -8.03 -16.41 -1.72
C LEU A 220 -7.76 -14.91 -1.47
N TRP A 221 -7.23 -14.19 -2.44
CA TRP A 221 -7.23 -12.74 -2.40
C TRP A 221 -8.54 -12.22 -2.98
N ASP A 222 -9.26 -11.39 -2.23
CA ASP A 222 -10.50 -10.75 -2.64
C ASP A 222 -10.23 -9.25 -2.87
N GLY A 223 -10.71 -8.69 -3.99
CA GLY A 223 -10.52 -7.29 -4.37
C GLY A 223 -9.19 -6.98 -5.07
N GLN A 224 -8.79 -5.72 -4.98
CA GLN A 224 -7.57 -5.16 -5.58
C GLN A 224 -6.48 -4.91 -4.53
N CYS A 225 -5.21 -4.90 -4.93
CA CYS A 225 -4.14 -4.46 -4.04
C CYS A 225 -3.88 -2.96 -4.22
N TYR A 226 -4.00 -2.19 -3.13
CA TYR A 226 -3.60 -0.78 -3.13
C TYR A 226 -2.09 -0.64 -3.32
N VAL A 227 -1.69 0.27 -4.22
CA VAL A 227 -0.29 0.63 -4.48
C VAL A 227 -0.08 2.14 -4.34
N PHE A 228 1.11 2.55 -3.91
CA PHE A 228 1.43 3.94 -3.58
C PHE A 228 1.91 4.75 -4.80
N ASP A 229 1.35 4.47 -5.98
CA ASP A 229 1.67 5.15 -7.23
C ASP A 229 0.41 5.57 -8.00
N ASN A 230 0.55 6.12 -9.21
CA ASN A 230 -0.57 6.65 -9.99
C ASN A 230 -1.59 5.58 -10.42
N ARG A 231 -1.25 4.29 -10.35
CA ARG A 231 -2.16 3.19 -10.65
C ARG A 231 -3.24 3.03 -9.57
N LEU A 232 -2.93 3.45 -8.33
CA LEU A 232 -3.73 3.37 -7.10
C LEU A 232 -4.04 1.94 -6.67
N THR A 233 -4.49 1.09 -7.57
CA THR A 233 -4.78 -0.34 -7.32
C THR A 233 -4.29 -1.21 -8.47
N VAL A 234 -3.97 -2.45 -8.14
CA VAL A 234 -3.58 -3.48 -9.13
C VAL A 234 -4.29 -4.80 -8.83
N PRO A 235 -4.63 -5.61 -9.84
CA PRO A 235 -5.20 -6.93 -9.65
C PRO A 235 -4.17 -7.88 -9.01
N VAL A 236 -4.65 -8.83 -8.20
CA VAL A 236 -3.82 -9.86 -7.56
C VAL A 236 -4.28 -11.25 -7.91
N ASN A 237 -5.58 -11.55 -7.70
CA ASN A 237 -6.14 -12.85 -7.99
C ASN A 237 -6.34 -13.01 -9.50
N GLN A 238 -5.65 -14.01 -10.09
CA GLN A 238 -5.70 -14.31 -11.51
C GLN A 238 -6.74 -15.39 -11.83
N THR A 239 -7.36 -15.99 -10.81
CA THR A 239 -8.29 -17.12 -10.96
C THR A 239 -9.74 -16.75 -10.69
N GLU A 240 -9.98 -15.76 -9.84
CA GLU A 240 -11.31 -15.31 -9.39
C GLU A 240 -11.31 -13.79 -9.24
N HIS A 241 -12.42 -13.15 -9.62
CA HIS A 241 -12.62 -11.72 -9.39
C HIS A 241 -13.74 -11.51 -8.37
N VAL A 242 -13.37 -11.02 -7.18
CA VAL A 242 -14.30 -10.73 -6.09
C VAL A 242 -14.20 -9.26 -5.74
N VAL A 243 -15.29 -8.53 -5.83
CA VAL A 243 -15.36 -7.12 -5.44
C VAL A 243 -15.70 -7.04 -3.95
N VAL A 244 -14.78 -6.52 -3.15
CA VAL A 244 -14.99 -6.30 -1.70
C VAL A 244 -15.20 -4.84 -1.35
N GLY A 245 -14.65 -3.93 -2.15
CA GLY A 245 -14.79 -2.50 -1.95
C GLY A 245 -16.24 -2.04 -2.12
N LYS A 246 -16.59 -0.97 -1.42
CA LYS A 246 -17.92 -0.35 -1.47
C LYS A 246 -17.80 1.13 -1.76
N ASP A 247 -18.69 1.61 -2.63
CA ASP A 247 -18.82 3.05 -2.88
C ASP A 247 -19.10 3.79 -1.57
N PHE A 248 -18.29 4.80 -1.28
CA PHE A 248 -18.32 5.56 -0.03
C PHE A 248 -19.68 6.24 0.24
N PHE A 249 -20.43 6.55 -0.82
CA PHE A 249 -21.67 7.29 -0.72
C PHE A 249 -22.92 6.40 -0.75
N THR A 250 -22.87 5.31 -1.53
CA THR A 250 -24.03 4.44 -1.78
C THR A 250 -23.92 3.08 -1.10
N GLY A 251 -22.71 2.64 -0.75
CA GLY A 251 -22.47 1.29 -0.24
C GLY A 251 -22.50 0.20 -1.30
N GLU A 252 -22.73 0.52 -2.56
CA GLU A 252 -22.73 -0.43 -3.68
C GLU A 252 -21.34 -0.98 -3.94
N PRO A 253 -21.22 -2.23 -4.43
CA PRO A 253 -19.93 -2.80 -4.78
C PRO A 253 -19.16 -1.93 -5.78
N CYS A 254 -17.91 -1.60 -5.46
CA CYS A 254 -17.07 -0.76 -6.30
C CYS A 254 -15.58 -1.02 -5.99
N GLU A 255 -14.72 -0.96 -7.00
CA GLU A 255 -13.26 -1.11 -6.84
C GLU A 255 -12.48 0.16 -7.24
N ARG A 256 -13.19 1.19 -7.69
CA ARG A 256 -12.57 2.40 -8.20
C ARG A 256 -12.13 3.31 -7.05
N TYR A 257 -10.82 3.41 -6.88
CA TYR A 257 -10.21 4.20 -5.82
C TYR A 257 -10.00 5.65 -6.22
N VAL A 258 -10.38 6.58 -5.36
CA VAL A 258 -10.21 8.02 -5.57
C VAL A 258 -9.77 8.72 -4.28
N ASN A 259 -9.10 9.86 -4.44
CA ASN A 259 -8.83 10.76 -3.32
C ASN A 259 -9.83 11.91 -3.32
N CYS A 260 -10.23 12.36 -2.13
CA CYS A 260 -11.04 13.56 -1.98
C CYS A 260 -10.42 14.73 -2.75
N ALA A 261 -11.26 15.44 -3.53
CA ALA A 261 -10.81 16.54 -4.37
C ALA A 261 -10.35 17.78 -3.60
N ASN A 262 -10.62 17.86 -2.30
CA ASN A 262 -10.04 18.89 -1.43
C ASN A 262 -8.61 18.47 -1.02
N PRO A 263 -7.54 19.15 -1.51
CA PRO A 263 -6.15 18.78 -1.21
C PRO A 263 -5.78 18.86 0.28
N ALA A 264 -6.52 19.66 1.06
CA ALA A 264 -6.31 19.77 2.50
C ALA A 264 -6.85 18.54 3.26
N CYS A 265 -7.88 17.89 2.72
CA CYS A 265 -8.47 16.65 3.26
C CYS A 265 -7.75 15.42 2.70
N ASN A 266 -7.75 15.28 1.37
CA ASN A 266 -7.16 14.17 0.62
C ASN A 266 -7.57 12.77 1.13
N ARG A 267 -8.77 12.65 1.75
CA ARG A 267 -9.32 11.38 2.24
C ARG A 267 -9.39 10.38 1.10
N LYS A 268 -9.00 9.17 1.38
CA LYS A 268 -9.05 8.05 0.46
C LYS A 268 -10.46 7.46 0.46
N MET A 269 -11.00 7.18 -0.72
CA MET A 269 -12.37 6.67 -0.89
C MET A 269 -12.43 5.69 -2.06
N ILE A 270 -13.38 4.80 -2.00
CA ILE A 270 -13.83 4.03 -3.16
C ILE A 270 -15.11 4.70 -3.68
N ALA A 271 -15.17 5.02 -4.95
CA ALA A 271 -16.35 5.67 -5.52
C ALA A 271 -16.55 5.33 -7.00
N THR A 272 -17.80 5.05 -7.38
CA THR A 272 -18.19 4.94 -8.78
C THR A 272 -17.98 6.26 -9.51
N GLU A 273 -17.96 6.25 -10.84
CA GLU A 273 -17.90 7.49 -11.63
C GLU A 273 -19.12 8.36 -11.40
N GLU A 274 -20.30 7.74 -11.22
CA GLU A 274 -21.55 8.44 -10.91
C GLU A 274 -21.45 9.15 -9.55
N SER A 275 -21.02 8.46 -8.50
CA SER A 275 -20.80 9.05 -7.19
C SER A 275 -19.72 10.13 -7.20
N GLU A 276 -18.58 9.91 -7.89
CA GLU A 276 -17.56 10.94 -8.06
C GLU A 276 -18.15 12.20 -8.69
N HIS A 277 -18.91 12.05 -9.76
CA HIS A 277 -19.53 13.16 -10.46
C HIS A 277 -20.56 13.88 -9.59
N LYS A 278 -21.47 13.14 -8.97
CA LYS A 278 -22.53 13.68 -8.12
C LYS A 278 -21.98 14.44 -6.92
N TYR A 279 -21.03 13.83 -6.19
CA TYR A 279 -20.46 14.40 -4.97
C TYR A 279 -19.19 15.24 -5.22
N MET A 280 -18.90 15.58 -6.50
CA MET A 280 -17.72 16.36 -6.90
C MET A 280 -16.42 15.81 -6.28
N ARG A 281 -16.30 14.47 -6.24
CA ARG A 281 -15.18 13.72 -5.63
C ARG A 281 -14.83 14.21 -4.22
N SER A 282 -15.82 14.50 -3.38
CA SER A 282 -15.61 15.15 -2.08
C SER A 282 -16.34 14.43 -0.96
N CYS A 283 -15.61 14.01 0.08
CA CYS A 283 -16.11 13.18 1.17
C CYS A 283 -17.10 13.88 2.11
N SER A 284 -17.15 15.21 2.14
CA SER A 284 -18.03 15.98 3.01
C SER A 284 -18.56 17.23 2.32
N HIS A 285 -19.55 17.88 2.93
CA HIS A 285 -20.07 19.17 2.46
C HIS A 285 -18.97 20.25 2.41
N GLU A 286 -18.12 20.34 3.45
CA GLU A 286 -17.02 21.30 3.49
C GLU A 286 -16.00 21.06 2.35
N CYS A 287 -15.76 19.80 2.02
CA CYS A 287 -14.87 19.48 0.90
C CYS A 287 -15.48 19.83 -0.45
N ARG A 288 -16.83 19.70 -0.60
CA ARG A 288 -17.54 20.08 -1.84
C ARG A 288 -17.51 21.57 -2.08
N THR A 289 -17.67 22.36 -1.01
CA THR A 289 -17.72 23.84 -1.04
C THR A 289 -16.35 24.51 -0.94
N SER A 290 -15.27 23.71 -0.81
CA SER A 290 -13.89 24.24 -0.71
C SER A 290 -13.48 24.94 -2.00
N GLU A 291 -12.99 26.18 -1.92
CA GLU A 291 -12.39 26.92 -3.04
C GLU A 291 -11.19 26.17 -3.67
N ARG A 292 -10.58 25.21 -2.92
CA ARG A 292 -9.47 24.38 -3.37
C ARG A 292 -9.92 23.09 -4.04
N ASN A 293 -11.22 22.85 -4.19
CA ASN A 293 -11.74 21.63 -4.78
C ASN A 293 -11.19 21.42 -6.20
N LEU A 294 -10.36 20.38 -6.37
CA LEU A 294 -9.71 20.08 -7.65
C LEU A 294 -10.69 19.54 -8.70
N TYR A 295 -11.77 18.87 -8.27
CA TYR A 295 -12.78 18.37 -9.20
C TYR A 295 -13.55 19.54 -9.86
N VAL A 296 -13.98 20.52 -9.07
CA VAL A 296 -14.65 21.74 -9.56
C VAL A 296 -13.76 22.48 -10.56
N LYS A 297 -12.47 22.64 -10.22
CA LYS A 297 -11.49 23.30 -11.11
C LYS A 297 -11.23 22.49 -12.38
N GLN A 298 -11.08 21.19 -12.27
CA GLN A 298 -10.79 20.30 -13.41
C GLN A 298 -11.92 20.24 -14.42
N HIS A 299 -13.18 20.32 -13.94
CA HIS A 299 -14.38 20.29 -14.78
C HIS A 299 -14.92 21.68 -15.10
N ASN A 300 -14.24 22.76 -14.67
CA ASN A 300 -14.65 24.16 -14.87
C ASN A 300 -16.11 24.41 -14.45
N LEU A 301 -16.55 23.83 -13.33
CA LEU A 301 -17.91 24.01 -12.83
C LEU A 301 -18.10 25.44 -12.34
N SER A 302 -19.22 26.09 -12.75
CA SER A 302 -19.64 27.37 -12.23
C SER A 302 -20.17 27.26 -10.79
N GLU A 303 -20.27 28.39 -10.10
CA GLU A 303 -20.87 28.42 -8.77
C GLU A 303 -22.35 27.94 -8.79
N GLU A 304 -23.08 28.27 -9.83
CA GLU A 304 -24.48 27.86 -10.03
C GLU A 304 -24.60 26.33 -10.15
N GLU A 305 -23.74 25.69 -10.98
CA GLU A 305 -23.69 24.23 -11.14
C GLU A 305 -23.28 23.52 -9.84
N VAL A 306 -22.40 24.11 -9.05
CA VAL A 306 -22.02 23.57 -7.73
C VAL A 306 -23.22 23.64 -6.78
N GLN A 307 -23.96 24.79 -6.73
CA GLN A 307 -25.13 24.95 -5.88
C GLN A 307 -26.28 24.02 -6.28
N GLU A 308 -26.51 23.82 -7.57
CA GLU A 308 -27.53 22.87 -8.06
C GLU A 308 -27.22 21.44 -7.58
N ARG A 309 -25.96 21.00 -7.68
CA ARG A 309 -25.54 19.66 -7.19
C ARG A 309 -25.69 19.52 -5.68
N LEU A 310 -25.34 20.56 -4.91
CA LEU A 310 -25.52 20.56 -3.46
C LEU A 310 -27.00 20.42 -3.08
N ALA A 311 -27.89 21.17 -3.74
CA ALA A 311 -29.33 21.10 -3.51
C ALA A 311 -29.93 19.71 -3.80
N VAL A 312 -29.43 19.01 -4.85
CA VAL A 312 -29.83 17.63 -5.15
C VAL A 312 -29.43 16.69 -4.03
N ILE A 313 -28.16 16.78 -3.58
CA ILE A 313 -27.63 15.94 -2.50
C ILE A 313 -28.41 16.14 -1.20
N GLU A 314 -28.66 17.38 -0.80
CA GLU A 314 -29.42 17.73 0.41
C GLU A 314 -30.84 17.19 0.38
N LYS A 315 -31.52 17.31 -0.76
CA LYS A 315 -32.85 16.77 -0.95
C LYS A 315 -32.91 15.25 -0.78
N GLU A 316 -31.98 14.54 -1.35
CA GLU A 316 -31.91 13.08 -1.22
C GLU A 316 -31.57 12.63 0.21
N GLN A 317 -30.65 13.31 0.88
CA GLN A 317 -30.33 13.04 2.28
C GLN A 317 -31.54 13.30 3.21
N ALA A 318 -32.36 14.31 2.95
CA ALA A 318 -33.57 14.57 3.70
C ALA A 318 -34.63 13.46 3.51
N ILE A 319 -34.73 12.89 2.30
CA ILE A 319 -35.65 11.77 2.01
C ILE A 319 -35.21 10.47 2.69
N SER A 320 -33.89 10.22 2.78
CA SER A 320 -33.35 8.99 3.38
C SER A 320 -33.40 8.97 4.93
N GLN A 321 -33.64 10.10 5.58
CA GLN A 321 -33.73 10.26 7.03
C GLN A 321 -35.18 10.34 7.57
N GLY A 322 -36.16 10.36 6.72
CA GLY A 322 -37.62 10.40 7.06
C GLY A 322 -38.27 9.05 6.77
#